data_6de3de13e81a9b43668d76257fc58b97
#
_entry.id   6de3de13e81a9b43668d76257fc58b97
#
_cell.length_a   1.000
_cell.length_b   1.000
_cell.length_c   1.000
_cell.angle_alpha   90.00
_cell.angle_beta   90.00
_cell.angle_gamma   90.00
#
_symmetry.space_group_name_H-M   'P 1'
#
loop_
_entity.id
_entity.type
_entity.pdbx_description
1 polymer ?
#
loop_
_entity_poly.entity_id
_entity_poly.type
_entity_poly.pdbx_seq_one_letter_code
_entity_poly.pdbx_strand_id
1 'polypeptide(L)'
;MSDGYNAYVFIGNELKSARFKDTIHQVCMSHANNKFVKVGNQGGEPVAVRFSNFLKRFFSKEHVYDEAGLTPEERLRERQSLETKELLIGLRSLLDSELSKDSEFRSQYYTEALNFLNRFWKEIFVYLNDGELPIDDNLAGRTIRKLTTQRNNSHHYGSDAGAETATTYHSVIGTVKLHGSSVWNFIGIFF
;
A
#
# COMPACT_ATOMS: atom_id res chain seq x y z
N MET A 1 -7.91 0.01 -0.05
CA MET A 1 -6.57 -0.63 -0.13
C MET A 1 -6.28 -1.41 1.16
N SER A 2 -5.50 -2.48 1.08
CA SER A 2 -5.12 -3.32 2.23
C SER A 2 -3.63 -3.67 2.21
N ASP A 3 -3.14 -4.21 3.33
CA ASP A 3 -1.77 -4.75 3.46
C ASP A 3 -1.63 -6.20 2.94
N GLY A 4 -2.68 -6.76 2.35
CA GLY A 4 -2.76 -8.15 1.92
C GLY A 4 -3.11 -9.12 3.05
N TYR A 5 -3.62 -8.63 4.18
CA TYR A 5 -4.09 -9.49 5.26
C TYR A 5 -5.28 -10.35 4.81
N ASN A 6 -5.26 -11.63 5.19
CA ASN A 6 -6.25 -12.61 4.72
C ASN A 6 -7.70 -12.26 5.03
N ALA A 7 -7.95 -11.45 6.07
CA ALA A 7 -9.30 -11.01 6.42
C ALA A 7 -9.97 -10.15 5.33
N TYR A 8 -9.20 -9.57 4.39
CA TYR A 8 -9.74 -8.71 3.33
C TYR A 8 -9.92 -9.43 1.98
N VAL A 9 -9.59 -10.72 1.88
CA VAL A 9 -9.68 -11.50 0.62
C VAL A 9 -11.12 -11.71 0.12
N PHE A 10 -12.13 -11.36 0.93
CA PHE A 10 -13.54 -11.38 0.52
C PHE A 10 -13.94 -10.18 -0.34
N ILE A 11 -13.17 -9.08 -0.31
CA ILE A 11 -13.46 -7.86 -1.09
C ILE A 11 -13.29 -8.17 -2.58
N GLY A 12 -14.27 -7.80 -3.40
CA GLY A 12 -14.26 -8.07 -4.83
C GLY A 12 -14.50 -9.55 -5.21
N ASN A 13 -14.89 -10.39 -4.25
CA ASN A 13 -15.15 -11.81 -4.47
C ASN A 13 -16.61 -12.14 -4.14
N GLU A 14 -17.43 -12.33 -5.20
CA GLU A 14 -18.86 -12.61 -5.07
C GLU A 14 -19.16 -13.90 -4.26
N LEU A 15 -18.31 -14.94 -4.41
CA LEU A 15 -18.49 -16.21 -3.70
C LEU A 15 -18.23 -16.07 -2.17
N LYS A 16 -17.48 -15.04 -1.78
CA LYS A 16 -17.14 -14.80 -0.37
C LYS A 16 -18.03 -13.73 0.27
N SER A 17 -18.46 -12.74 -0.50
CA SER A 17 -19.34 -11.68 -0.01
C SER A 17 -20.07 -10.97 -1.16
N ALA A 18 -21.37 -11.17 -1.27
CA ALA A 18 -22.21 -10.45 -2.23
C ALA A 18 -22.22 -8.92 -1.98
N ARG A 19 -22.02 -8.49 -0.72
CA ARG A 19 -22.01 -7.07 -0.32
C ARG A 19 -20.87 -6.29 -0.95
N PHE A 20 -19.71 -6.93 -1.18
CA PHE A 20 -18.48 -6.29 -1.64
C PHE A 20 -18.01 -6.81 -3.01
N LYS A 21 -18.88 -7.47 -3.77
CA LYS A 21 -18.55 -8.07 -5.07
C LYS A 21 -18.05 -7.03 -6.09
N ASP A 22 -18.65 -5.84 -6.08
CA ASP A 22 -18.35 -4.75 -7.00
C ASP A 22 -17.25 -3.79 -6.46
N THR A 23 -16.65 -4.13 -5.33
CA THR A 23 -15.60 -3.33 -4.72
C THR A 23 -14.23 -3.77 -5.25
N ILE A 24 -13.44 -2.84 -5.77
CA ILE A 24 -12.08 -3.11 -6.21
C ILE A 24 -11.19 -3.32 -4.98
N HIS A 25 -10.64 -4.53 -4.86
CA HIS A 25 -9.62 -4.83 -3.85
C HIS A 25 -8.26 -4.39 -4.38
N GLN A 26 -7.61 -3.49 -3.66
CA GLN A 26 -6.25 -3.06 -3.94
C GLN A 26 -5.33 -3.44 -2.78
N VAL A 27 -4.15 -3.97 -3.11
CA VAL A 27 -3.08 -4.27 -2.14
C VAL A 27 -1.96 -3.26 -2.28
N CYS A 28 -1.51 -2.73 -1.15
CA CYS A 28 -0.48 -1.71 -1.06
C CYS A 28 0.88 -2.22 -1.58
N MET A 29 1.43 -1.54 -2.58
CA MET A 29 2.73 -1.90 -3.16
C MET A 29 3.89 -1.71 -2.18
N SER A 30 3.80 -0.77 -1.24
CA SER A 30 4.81 -0.60 -0.19
C SER A 30 4.96 -1.86 0.67
N HIS A 31 3.86 -2.56 0.98
CA HIS A 31 3.92 -3.82 1.71
C HIS A 31 4.61 -4.93 0.91
N ALA A 32 4.35 -5.02 -0.41
CA ALA A 32 5.06 -5.94 -1.29
C ALA A 32 6.57 -5.63 -1.32
N ASN A 33 6.94 -4.36 -1.53
CA ASN A 33 8.35 -3.95 -1.55
C ASN A 33 9.07 -4.24 -0.24
N ASN A 34 8.43 -3.94 0.90
CA ASN A 34 9.03 -4.15 2.23
C ASN A 34 9.36 -5.63 2.51
N LYS A 35 8.61 -6.58 1.95
CA LYS A 35 8.95 -8.01 2.07
C LYS A 35 10.29 -8.31 1.39
N PHE A 36 10.55 -7.81 0.18
CA PHE A 36 11.82 -7.99 -0.52
C PHE A 36 12.97 -7.22 0.14
N VAL A 37 12.72 -6.00 0.63
CA VAL A 37 13.72 -5.22 1.39
C VAL A 37 14.14 -5.98 2.66
N LYS A 38 13.19 -6.59 3.38
CA LYS A 38 13.48 -7.39 4.57
C LYS A 38 14.41 -8.56 4.24
N VAL A 39 14.14 -9.28 3.14
CA VAL A 39 15.00 -10.39 2.67
C VAL A 39 16.41 -9.88 2.37
N GLY A 40 16.55 -8.78 1.63
CA GLY A 40 17.85 -8.20 1.30
C GLY A 40 18.66 -7.77 2.52
N ASN A 41 18.01 -7.17 3.51
CA ASN A 41 18.68 -6.70 4.75
C ASN A 41 19.14 -7.84 5.68
N GLN A 42 18.55 -9.02 5.56
CA GLN A 42 18.92 -10.19 6.36
C GLN A 42 20.09 -10.99 5.75
N GLY A 43 20.78 -10.44 4.74
CA GLY A 43 21.85 -11.15 4.02
C GLY A 43 21.32 -12.32 3.18
N GLY A 44 20.04 -12.26 2.82
CA GLY A 44 19.36 -13.27 2.04
C GLY A 44 19.68 -13.20 0.54
N GLU A 45 18.72 -13.60 -0.25
CA GLU A 45 18.85 -13.77 -1.71
C GLU A 45 19.21 -12.44 -2.41
N PRO A 46 20.33 -12.36 -3.15
CA PRO A 46 20.68 -11.14 -3.91
C PRO A 46 19.60 -10.75 -4.92
N VAL A 47 18.81 -11.72 -5.40
CA VAL A 47 17.71 -11.51 -6.33
C VAL A 47 16.57 -10.71 -5.69
N ALA A 48 16.39 -10.76 -4.37
CA ALA A 48 15.38 -9.96 -3.67
C ALA A 48 15.61 -8.45 -3.88
N VAL A 49 16.85 -8.01 -3.99
CA VAL A 49 17.20 -6.61 -4.29
C VAL A 49 16.71 -6.22 -5.70
N ARG A 50 16.74 -7.14 -6.67
CA ARG A 50 16.24 -6.89 -8.03
C ARG A 50 14.73 -6.66 -8.01
N PHE A 51 13.97 -7.45 -7.25
CA PHE A 51 12.52 -7.23 -7.05
C PHE A 51 12.26 -5.85 -6.44
N SER A 52 12.95 -5.50 -5.37
CA SER A 52 12.83 -4.19 -4.75
C SER A 52 13.14 -3.05 -5.72
N ASN A 53 14.15 -3.21 -6.57
CA ASN A 53 14.51 -2.21 -7.58
C ASN A 53 13.41 -2.07 -8.66
N PHE A 54 12.80 -3.17 -9.11
CA PHE A 54 11.65 -3.11 -10.01
C PHE A 54 10.48 -2.36 -9.37
N LEU A 55 10.12 -2.71 -8.13
CA LEU A 55 9.01 -2.06 -7.42
C LEU A 55 9.28 -0.57 -7.18
N LYS A 56 10.52 -0.21 -6.81
CA LYS A 56 10.92 1.20 -6.66
C LYS A 56 10.78 2.02 -7.94
N ARG A 57 10.97 1.43 -9.12
CA ARG A 57 10.77 2.14 -10.39
C ARG A 57 9.31 2.56 -10.58
N PHE A 58 8.33 1.77 -10.14
CA PHE A 58 6.93 2.19 -10.14
C PHE A 58 6.70 3.39 -9.21
N PHE A 59 7.29 3.39 -8.00
CA PHE A 59 7.23 4.55 -7.11
C PHE A 59 7.89 5.80 -7.71
N SER A 60 9.04 5.65 -8.37
CA SER A 60 9.72 6.77 -9.02
C SER A 60 8.87 7.38 -10.12
N LYS A 61 8.15 6.56 -10.90
CA LYS A 61 7.21 7.07 -11.93
C LYS A 61 6.08 7.87 -11.29
N GLU A 62 5.45 7.34 -10.25
CA GLU A 62 4.37 8.06 -9.53
C GLU A 62 4.87 9.38 -8.93
N HIS A 63 6.09 9.40 -8.39
CA HIS A 63 6.69 10.63 -7.87
C HIS A 63 6.86 11.69 -8.96
N VAL A 64 7.33 11.31 -10.15
CA VAL A 64 7.41 12.21 -11.31
C VAL A 64 6.03 12.74 -11.71
N TYR A 65 4.99 11.91 -11.67
CA TYR A 65 3.61 12.31 -11.98
C TYR A 65 3.07 13.31 -10.94
N ASP A 66 3.39 13.09 -9.64
CA ASP A 66 3.02 13.99 -8.56
C ASP A 66 3.73 15.35 -8.69
N GLU A 67 5.03 15.35 -8.98
CA GLU A 67 5.82 16.59 -9.18
C GLU A 67 5.36 17.38 -10.42
N ALA A 68 4.95 16.69 -11.48
CA ALA A 68 4.41 17.30 -12.68
C ALA A 68 2.94 17.77 -12.52
N GLY A 69 2.28 17.41 -11.40
CA GLY A 69 0.88 17.78 -11.14
C GLY A 69 -0.10 17.19 -12.15
N LEU A 70 0.16 15.96 -12.64
CA LEU A 70 -0.68 15.32 -13.65
C LEU A 70 -2.12 15.12 -13.15
N THR A 71 -3.09 15.42 -14.02
CA THR A 71 -4.48 15.05 -13.79
C THR A 71 -4.67 13.53 -13.77
N PRO A 72 -5.78 13.01 -13.22
CA PRO A 72 -6.06 11.57 -13.23
C PRO A 72 -6.02 10.95 -14.64
N GLU A 73 -6.53 11.66 -15.64
CA GLU A 73 -6.56 11.19 -17.03
C GLU A 73 -5.15 11.13 -17.63
N GLU A 74 -4.29 12.12 -17.36
CA GLU A 74 -2.90 12.14 -17.79
C GLU A 74 -2.10 11.05 -17.08
N ARG A 75 -2.30 10.89 -15.77
CA ARG A 75 -1.67 9.83 -14.98
C ARG A 75 -2.06 8.44 -15.50
N LEU A 76 -3.33 8.21 -15.83
CA LEU A 76 -3.78 6.95 -16.41
C LEU A 76 -3.06 6.66 -17.75
N ARG A 77 -2.92 7.67 -18.63
CA ARG A 77 -2.18 7.51 -19.89
C ARG A 77 -0.73 7.10 -19.67
N GLU A 78 -0.05 7.76 -18.72
CA GLU A 78 1.34 7.44 -18.38
C GLU A 78 1.47 6.04 -17.74
N ARG A 79 0.54 5.65 -16.89
CA ARG A 79 0.45 4.30 -16.32
C ARG A 79 0.26 3.21 -17.37
N GLN A 80 -0.41 3.54 -18.49
CA GLN A 80 -0.65 2.64 -19.62
C GLN A 80 0.45 2.73 -20.71
N SER A 81 1.50 3.51 -20.50
CA SER A 81 2.60 3.69 -21.43
C SER A 81 3.34 2.38 -21.73
N LEU A 82 4.03 2.32 -22.87
CA LEU A 82 4.84 1.17 -23.25
C LEU A 82 5.91 0.86 -22.20
N GLU A 83 6.58 1.91 -21.69
CA GLU A 83 7.60 1.76 -20.64
C GLU A 83 7.07 1.09 -19.38
N THR A 84 5.87 1.48 -18.92
CA THR A 84 5.23 0.86 -17.74
C THR A 84 4.86 -0.59 -17.99
N LYS A 85 4.38 -0.91 -19.22
CA LYS A 85 4.08 -2.29 -19.63
C LYS A 85 5.34 -3.16 -19.67
N GLU A 86 6.43 -2.66 -20.24
CA GLU A 86 7.72 -3.36 -20.27
C GLU A 86 8.26 -3.61 -18.85
N LEU A 87 8.15 -2.62 -17.96
CA LEU A 87 8.53 -2.76 -16.56
C LEU A 87 7.71 -3.88 -15.88
N LEU A 88 6.41 -3.93 -16.12
CA LEU A 88 5.51 -4.93 -15.56
C LEU A 88 5.83 -6.34 -16.10
N ILE A 89 6.08 -6.46 -17.41
CA ILE A 89 6.48 -7.72 -18.06
C ILE A 89 7.82 -8.19 -17.49
N GLY A 90 8.80 -7.31 -17.35
CA GLY A 90 10.10 -7.65 -16.78
C GLY A 90 10.01 -8.17 -15.35
N LEU A 91 9.20 -7.50 -14.51
CA LEU A 91 8.96 -7.94 -13.14
C LEU A 91 8.22 -9.30 -13.10
N ARG A 92 7.22 -9.51 -13.98
CA ARG A 92 6.50 -10.79 -14.07
C ARG A 92 7.43 -11.90 -14.51
N SER A 93 8.24 -11.70 -15.53
CA SER A 93 9.21 -12.68 -16.02
C SER A 93 10.22 -13.06 -14.93
N LEU A 94 10.69 -12.08 -14.15
CA LEU A 94 11.58 -12.35 -13.01
C LEU A 94 10.86 -13.21 -11.95
N LEU A 95 9.61 -12.89 -11.63
CA LEU A 95 8.82 -13.62 -10.65
C LEU A 95 8.59 -15.08 -11.09
N ASP A 96 8.18 -15.29 -12.34
CA ASP A 96 7.94 -16.62 -12.90
C ASP A 96 9.21 -17.45 -12.93
N SER A 97 10.34 -16.84 -13.33
CA SER A 97 11.66 -17.49 -13.29
C SER A 97 12.05 -17.91 -11.88
N GLU A 98 11.81 -17.09 -10.87
CA GLU A 98 12.13 -17.43 -9.49
C GLU A 98 11.17 -18.50 -8.93
N LEU A 99 9.89 -18.43 -9.25
CA LEU A 99 8.92 -19.44 -8.81
C LEU A 99 9.16 -20.82 -9.42
N SER A 100 9.72 -20.89 -10.63
CA SER A 100 10.04 -22.17 -11.31
C SER A 100 11.28 -22.88 -10.76
N LYS A 101 12.12 -22.18 -9.98
CA LYS A 101 13.30 -22.79 -9.35
C LYS A 101 12.89 -23.66 -8.16
N ASP A 102 13.73 -24.62 -7.83
CA ASP A 102 13.53 -25.42 -6.61
C ASP A 102 13.53 -24.55 -5.36
N SER A 103 12.55 -24.80 -4.48
CA SER A 103 12.38 -24.04 -3.24
C SER A 103 13.29 -24.50 -2.09
N GLU A 104 13.96 -25.64 -2.23
CA GLU A 104 14.75 -26.27 -1.15
C GLU A 104 15.86 -25.34 -0.60
N PHE A 105 16.42 -24.49 -1.46
CA PHE A 105 17.50 -23.57 -1.11
C PHE A 105 17.04 -22.13 -0.86
N ARG A 106 15.73 -21.86 -0.79
CA ARG A 106 15.21 -20.52 -0.53
C ARG A 106 14.98 -20.30 0.95
N SER A 107 15.30 -19.08 1.42
CA SER A 107 14.86 -18.69 2.75
C SER A 107 13.34 -18.60 2.83
N GLN A 108 12.77 -18.89 4.00
CA GLN A 108 11.33 -18.78 4.24
C GLN A 108 10.82 -17.38 3.89
N TYR A 109 11.54 -16.32 4.30
CA TYR A 109 11.13 -14.93 4.01
C TYR A 109 11.11 -14.62 2.52
N TYR A 110 12.05 -15.18 1.74
CA TYR A 110 12.04 -14.99 0.30
C TYR A 110 10.87 -15.71 -0.37
N THR A 111 10.60 -16.92 0.05
CA THR A 111 9.44 -17.72 -0.40
C THR A 111 8.13 -16.98 -0.09
N GLU A 112 7.99 -16.43 1.11
CA GLU A 112 6.82 -15.62 1.50
C GLU A 112 6.67 -14.35 0.64
N ALA A 113 7.78 -13.66 0.30
CA ALA A 113 7.76 -12.47 -0.55
C ALA A 113 7.32 -12.79 -1.98
N LEU A 114 7.86 -13.87 -2.58
CA LEU A 114 7.47 -14.34 -3.92
C LEU A 114 5.99 -14.77 -3.97
N ASN A 115 5.55 -15.56 -3.00
CA ASN A 115 4.17 -16.01 -2.89
C ASN A 115 3.20 -14.85 -2.68
N PHE A 116 3.58 -13.86 -1.88
CA PHE A 116 2.79 -12.65 -1.69
C PHE A 116 2.63 -11.86 -2.99
N LEU A 117 3.72 -11.58 -3.69
CA LEU A 117 3.69 -10.86 -4.95
C LEU A 117 2.89 -11.62 -6.02
N ASN A 118 3.06 -12.95 -6.11
CA ASN A 118 2.32 -13.78 -7.06
C ASN A 118 0.82 -13.81 -6.74
N ARG A 119 0.46 -14.02 -5.47
CA ARG A 119 -0.92 -14.13 -5.01
C ARG A 119 -1.71 -12.85 -5.24
N PHE A 120 -1.10 -11.70 -4.94
CA PHE A 120 -1.75 -10.41 -5.00
C PHE A 120 -1.35 -9.59 -6.24
N TRP A 121 -0.86 -10.25 -7.30
CA TRP A 121 -0.39 -9.59 -8.51
C TRP A 121 -1.43 -8.62 -9.08
N LYS A 122 -2.66 -9.08 -9.24
CA LYS A 122 -3.74 -8.26 -9.81
C LYS A 122 -4.09 -7.08 -8.89
N GLU A 123 -4.18 -7.33 -7.61
CA GLU A 123 -4.57 -6.35 -6.60
C GLU A 123 -3.49 -5.29 -6.35
N ILE A 124 -2.20 -5.67 -6.49
CA ILE A 124 -1.08 -4.72 -6.37
C ILE A 124 -1.04 -3.78 -7.57
N PHE A 125 -1.28 -4.30 -8.78
CA PHE A 125 -1.17 -3.53 -10.02
C PHE A 125 -2.50 -2.98 -10.54
N VAL A 126 -3.62 -3.13 -9.81
CA VAL A 126 -4.93 -2.60 -10.21
C VAL A 126 -4.91 -1.08 -10.37
N TYR A 127 -4.10 -0.36 -9.62
CA TYR A 127 -3.95 1.09 -9.71
C TYR A 127 -3.51 1.58 -11.09
N LEU A 128 -2.84 0.72 -11.87
CA LEU A 128 -2.44 1.04 -13.25
C LEU A 128 -3.63 1.25 -14.19
N ASN A 129 -4.83 0.80 -13.80
CA ASN A 129 -6.05 0.91 -14.59
C ASN A 129 -6.91 2.13 -14.21
N ASP A 130 -6.44 2.96 -13.29
CA ASP A 130 -7.17 4.11 -12.77
C ASP A 130 -6.18 5.21 -12.40
N GLY A 131 -6.43 6.46 -12.79
CA GLY A 131 -5.55 7.59 -12.49
C GLY A 131 -5.69 8.15 -11.08
N GLU A 132 -6.81 7.87 -10.40
CA GLU A 132 -7.09 8.36 -9.03
C GLU A 132 -6.55 7.42 -7.94
N LEU A 133 -6.44 6.11 -8.23
CA LEU A 133 -5.99 5.15 -7.23
C LEU A 133 -4.53 5.39 -6.86
N PRO A 134 -4.19 5.54 -5.57
CA PRO A 134 -2.80 5.69 -5.14
C PRO A 134 -2.05 4.36 -5.22
N ILE A 135 -0.73 4.40 -5.40
CA ILE A 135 0.13 3.21 -5.44
C ILE A 135 0.27 2.53 -4.07
N ASP A 136 0.12 3.29 -2.99
CA ASP A 136 0.23 2.78 -1.61
C ASP A 136 -0.74 3.48 -0.65
N ASP A 137 -0.82 2.98 0.57
CA ASP A 137 -1.64 3.51 1.68
C ASP A 137 -0.80 4.22 2.76
N ASN A 138 0.42 4.64 2.43
CA ASN A 138 1.33 5.25 3.40
C ASN A 138 0.74 6.50 4.07
N LEU A 139 -0.09 7.28 3.36
CA LEU A 139 -0.76 8.45 3.95
C LEU A 139 -1.76 8.00 5.04
N ALA A 140 -2.61 7.03 4.73
CA ALA A 140 -3.54 6.45 5.70
C ALA A 140 -2.79 5.82 6.89
N GLY A 141 -1.74 5.03 6.60
CA GLY A 141 -0.88 4.42 7.62
C GLY A 141 -0.22 5.44 8.54
N ARG A 142 0.28 6.55 8.02
CA ARG A 142 0.85 7.65 8.83
C ARG A 142 -0.20 8.34 9.68
N THR A 143 -1.42 8.51 9.18
CA THR A 143 -2.52 9.13 9.91
C THR A 143 -2.97 8.24 11.08
N ILE A 144 -3.17 6.94 10.82
CA ILE A 144 -3.60 5.97 11.85
C ILE A 144 -2.50 5.72 12.88
N ARG A 145 -1.21 5.83 12.51
CA ARG A 145 -0.09 5.63 13.42
C ARG A 145 -0.15 6.54 14.66
N LYS A 146 -0.69 7.74 14.53
CA LYS A 146 -0.89 8.65 15.67
C LYS A 146 -1.86 8.08 16.69
N LEU A 147 -2.95 7.43 16.24
CA LEU A 147 -3.90 6.74 17.09
C LEU A 147 -3.27 5.53 17.78
N THR A 148 -2.50 4.73 17.06
CA THR A 148 -1.82 3.55 17.65
C THR A 148 -0.75 3.96 18.66
N THR A 149 -0.02 5.04 18.42
CA THR A 149 0.96 5.58 19.36
C THR A 149 0.28 6.05 20.65
N GLN A 150 -0.84 6.77 20.54
CA GLN A 150 -1.59 7.18 21.71
C GLN A 150 -2.16 5.99 22.47
N ARG A 151 -2.73 5.00 21.77
CA ARG A 151 -3.21 3.75 22.39
C ARG A 151 -2.10 3.03 23.15
N ASN A 152 -0.91 2.94 22.57
CA ASN A 152 0.23 2.30 23.22
C ASN A 152 0.70 3.05 24.47
N ASN A 153 0.61 4.38 24.49
CA ASN A 153 0.96 5.20 25.63
C ASN A 153 -0.11 5.19 26.74
N SER A 154 -1.39 5.16 26.34
CA SER A 154 -2.52 5.21 27.27
C SER A 154 -3.03 3.83 27.69
N HIS A 155 -2.50 2.75 27.10
CA HIS A 155 -2.91 1.34 27.27
C HIS A 155 -4.36 1.04 26.85
N HIS A 156 -5.31 1.93 27.09
CA HIS A 156 -6.72 1.82 26.71
C HIS A 156 -7.40 3.20 26.62
N TYR A 157 -8.59 3.23 26.04
CA TYR A 157 -9.41 4.46 25.92
C TYR A 157 -10.48 4.55 27.05
N GLY A 158 -10.44 3.67 28.04
CA GLY A 158 -11.33 3.64 29.19
C GLY A 158 -12.69 2.97 28.93
N SER A 159 -13.28 3.20 27.76
CA SER A 159 -14.56 2.63 27.34
C SER A 159 -14.72 2.74 25.82
N ASP A 160 -15.75 2.10 25.25
CA ASP A 160 -16.10 2.23 23.84
C ASP A 160 -16.43 3.69 23.47
N ALA A 161 -17.17 4.40 24.33
CA ALA A 161 -17.46 5.81 24.16
C ALA A 161 -16.17 6.68 24.20
N GLY A 162 -15.21 6.32 25.05
CA GLY A 162 -13.89 6.96 25.10
C GLY A 162 -13.09 6.73 23.83
N ALA A 163 -13.16 5.53 23.26
CA ALA A 163 -12.51 5.21 21.97
C ALA A 163 -13.16 5.99 20.81
N GLU A 164 -14.48 6.10 20.78
CA GLU A 164 -15.24 6.85 19.79
C GLU A 164 -14.91 8.35 19.85
N THR A 165 -14.87 8.91 21.05
CA THR A 165 -14.46 10.29 21.31
C THR A 165 -13.03 10.55 20.84
N ALA A 166 -12.08 9.70 21.21
CA ALA A 166 -10.69 9.81 20.77
C ALA A 166 -10.56 9.75 19.23
N THR A 167 -11.30 8.83 18.59
CA THR A 167 -11.31 8.71 17.13
C THR A 167 -11.82 9.98 16.46
N THR A 168 -12.88 10.59 17.01
CA THR A 168 -13.43 11.86 16.51
C THR A 168 -12.40 12.98 16.59
N TYR A 169 -11.78 13.20 17.76
CA TYR A 169 -10.75 14.22 17.91
C TYR A 169 -9.56 14.02 16.98
N HIS A 170 -9.07 12.78 16.86
CA HIS A 170 -7.94 12.47 15.97
C HIS A 170 -8.30 12.66 14.51
N SER A 171 -9.52 12.37 14.09
CA SER A 171 -10.00 12.60 12.73
C SER A 171 -10.02 14.09 12.39
N VAL A 172 -10.58 14.90 13.27
CA VAL A 172 -10.60 16.36 13.09
C VAL A 172 -9.19 16.94 13.04
N ILE A 173 -8.36 16.64 14.04
CA ILE A 173 -6.97 17.12 14.10
C ILE A 173 -6.16 16.64 12.89
N GLY A 174 -6.34 15.40 12.48
CA GLY A 174 -5.68 14.83 11.31
C GLY A 174 -6.06 15.56 10.03
N THR A 175 -7.34 15.81 9.83
CA THR A 175 -7.88 16.51 8.66
C THR A 175 -7.35 17.96 8.60
N VAL A 176 -7.40 18.70 9.70
CA VAL A 176 -6.86 20.08 9.77
C VAL A 176 -5.38 20.13 9.37
N LYS A 177 -4.58 19.16 9.87
CA LYS A 177 -3.15 19.07 9.53
C LYS A 177 -2.89 18.68 8.08
N LEU A 178 -3.73 17.82 7.49
CA LEU A 178 -3.62 17.45 6.07
C LEU A 178 -3.87 18.65 5.15
N HIS A 179 -4.74 19.57 5.56
CA HIS A 179 -4.96 20.83 4.85
C HIS A 179 -3.92 21.92 5.15
N GLY A 180 -2.82 21.59 5.84
CA GLY A 180 -1.76 22.55 6.17
C GLY A 180 -2.17 23.62 7.19
N SER A 181 -3.33 23.47 7.82
CA SER A 181 -3.87 24.45 8.76
C SER A 181 -3.39 24.22 10.20
N SER A 182 -3.32 25.31 10.97
CA SER A 182 -3.06 25.22 12.42
C SER A 182 -4.30 24.71 13.13
N VAL A 183 -4.13 23.65 13.94
CA VAL A 183 -5.21 23.13 14.81
C VAL A 183 -5.69 24.21 15.78
N TRP A 184 -4.77 25.07 16.25
CA TRP A 184 -5.08 26.17 17.16
C TRP A 184 -5.98 27.22 16.49
N ASN A 185 -5.66 27.63 15.27
CA ASN A 185 -6.49 28.53 14.49
C ASN A 185 -7.86 27.94 14.16
N PHE A 186 -7.90 26.63 13.84
CA PHE A 186 -9.16 25.93 13.58
C PHE A 186 -10.07 25.92 14.80
N ILE A 187 -9.54 25.58 15.99
CA ILE A 187 -10.31 25.60 17.23
C ILE A 187 -10.78 27.03 17.56
N GLY A 188 -9.94 28.04 17.36
CA GLY A 188 -10.27 29.45 17.61
C GLY A 188 -11.42 30.03 16.77
N ILE A 189 -11.87 29.33 15.71
CA ILE A 189 -13.06 29.70 14.95
C ILE A 189 -14.36 29.45 15.74
N PHE A 190 -14.34 28.57 16.71
CA PHE A 190 -15.50 28.16 17.50
C PHE A 190 -15.64 28.90 18.84
N PHE A 191 -14.67 29.73 19.18
CA PHE A 191 -14.63 30.55 20.38
C PHE A 191 -14.36 32.02 20.03
#